data_5fa6e89d12d6d71e34e2bfb23bff49a7
#
_entry.id   5fa6e89d12d6d71e34e2bfb23bff49a7
#
_cell.length_a   1.000
_cell.length_b   1.000
_cell.length_c   1.000
_cell.angle_alpha   90.00
_cell.angle_beta   90.00
_cell.angle_gamma   90.00
#
_symmetry.space_group_name_H-M   'P 1'
#
loop_
_entity.id
_entity.type
_entity.pdbx_description
1 polymer ?
#
loop_
_entity_poly.entity_id
_entity_poly.type
_entity_poly.pdbx_seq_one_letter_code
_entity_poly.pdbx_strand_id
1 'polypeptide(L)'
;MGIQVAVRQDEITDLVTRIRAAIREELNVSSRGLPFRAWDISRAGAVLHMTLTPEGRNSVLDETLEEGRIGWEGETTGSAEVISVLPALSVVNACLTTGQPPKEGSLVYVNPPRYLEALLSLWEDGTRAAEIAQWIFDLGNNRIVWDKKVPFSVFNGLRPAQERSFSLVRWKTSFLWGPPGTGKTHTLGRLLASYLVHHPTDRVLLLSSTNVAVDLAILAVDDAIKDLKPATRPVLYRFGSRLDPKRFQDRKHLTPLRNRQLVDQLRQHYETIPDPAEAELYRKWKQERDRLRDAIRKENLEFLSKARLAAMTTTLAAYDFANLGKFDLVVFDEASQVGKAQAATFALLGKRVLFAGDPQQLAPIAQAASPDVNTWLGQSPFEWTSRSSLKNATCMLDEQWRMAPPISNAVSNLFYGSRLRVADPLSRDEVWIRGRSAMPSRLLGTQNVVLVDACAGARAAARFRGYECEESALLVAALVVDHVLSWSIADVREDIIVLTPYRAQRRRIEAELTTVNAPASTASTVHRAQGSERRIVIFDPVCPTADFVAGEEGMRLVNVAFSRAQCRLIVMLQRGWEQHPALSFLAKQHPPMVLNRDRVDELLLTKLPGPRPTRPA
;
A
#
# COMPACT_ATOMS: atom_id res chain seq x y z
N MET A 1 7.07 42.75 -18.88
CA MET A 1 7.45 41.37 -19.23
C MET A 1 8.70 40.90 -18.50
N GLY A 2 9.80 41.65 -18.43
CA GLY A 2 11.06 41.22 -17.78
C GLY A 2 10.99 40.99 -16.27
N ILE A 3 10.28 41.82 -15.50
CA ILE A 3 10.16 41.71 -14.06
C ILE A 3 9.34 40.46 -13.66
N GLN A 4 8.27 40.16 -14.37
CA GLN A 4 7.44 38.99 -14.12
C GLN A 4 8.16 37.65 -14.44
N VAL A 5 9.07 37.65 -15.43
CA VAL A 5 9.91 36.49 -15.78
C VAL A 5 11.01 36.30 -14.74
N ALA A 6 11.63 37.39 -14.24
CA ALA A 6 12.67 37.33 -13.22
C ALA A 6 12.13 36.83 -11.86
N VAL A 7 10.99 37.34 -11.40
CA VAL A 7 10.33 36.88 -10.16
C VAL A 7 10.01 35.39 -10.23
N ARG A 8 9.53 34.90 -11.37
CA ARG A 8 9.21 33.47 -11.57
C ARG A 8 10.44 32.58 -11.56
N GLN A 9 11.58 33.09 -12.01
CA GLN A 9 12.85 32.33 -11.99
C GLN A 9 13.38 32.17 -10.56
N ASP A 10 13.27 33.22 -9.74
CA ASP A 10 13.65 33.16 -8.33
C ASP A 10 12.75 32.19 -7.54
N GLU A 11 11.44 32.20 -7.78
CA GLU A 11 10.49 31.25 -7.17
C GLU A 11 10.80 29.79 -7.56
N ILE A 12 11.15 29.52 -8.82
CA ILE A 12 11.57 28.20 -9.28
C ILE A 12 12.84 27.75 -8.55
N THR A 13 13.82 28.65 -8.43
CA THR A 13 15.10 28.37 -7.77
C THR A 13 14.91 28.06 -6.27
N ASP A 14 14.06 28.84 -5.60
CA ASP A 14 13.69 28.60 -4.19
C ASP A 14 13.01 27.24 -4.03
N LEU A 15 12.02 26.96 -4.88
CA LEU A 15 11.29 25.68 -4.84
C LEU A 15 12.23 24.47 -5.03
N VAL A 16 13.12 24.53 -6.03
CA VAL A 16 14.11 23.49 -6.28
C VAL A 16 15.03 23.30 -5.08
N THR A 17 15.48 24.41 -4.47
CA THR A 17 16.37 24.39 -3.31
C THR A 17 15.70 23.71 -2.12
N ARG A 18 14.45 24.05 -1.83
CA ARG A 18 13.66 23.46 -0.74
C ARG A 18 13.40 21.96 -0.94
N ILE A 19 13.03 21.56 -2.16
CA ILE A 19 12.78 20.14 -2.45
C ILE A 19 14.08 19.32 -2.35
N ARG A 20 15.21 19.85 -2.88
CA ARG A 20 16.53 19.21 -2.72
C ARG A 20 16.90 19.05 -1.25
N ALA A 21 16.70 20.10 -0.45
CA ALA A 21 16.99 20.07 0.97
C ALA A 21 16.14 19.02 1.68
N ALA A 22 14.83 18.94 1.36
CA ALA A 22 13.93 17.95 1.92
C ALA A 22 14.36 16.51 1.57
N ILE A 23 14.71 16.23 0.31
CA ILE A 23 15.17 14.90 -0.10
C ILE A 23 16.49 14.54 0.59
N ARG A 24 17.44 15.49 0.71
CA ARG A 24 18.71 15.26 1.42
C ARG A 24 18.50 15.02 2.91
N GLU A 25 17.60 15.75 3.55
CA GLU A 25 17.26 15.56 4.96
C GLU A 25 16.66 14.18 5.18
N GLU A 26 15.69 13.77 4.37
CA GLU A 26 15.09 12.44 4.43
C GLU A 26 16.14 11.35 4.17
N LEU A 27 17.03 11.56 3.18
CA LEU A 27 18.13 10.66 2.89
C LEU A 27 19.09 10.54 4.08
N ASN A 28 19.42 11.64 4.76
CA ASN A 28 20.30 11.64 5.93
C ASN A 28 19.68 10.88 7.12
N VAL A 29 18.38 11.03 7.33
CA VAL A 29 17.66 10.28 8.36
C VAL A 29 17.59 8.80 7.99
N SER A 30 17.25 8.48 6.73
CA SER A 30 17.18 7.11 6.24
C SER A 30 18.57 6.47 6.07
N SER A 31 19.65 7.24 5.84
CA SER A 31 21.03 6.73 5.75
C SER A 31 21.58 6.25 7.11
N ARG A 32 21.03 6.76 8.20
CA ARG A 32 21.28 6.18 9.53
C ARG A 32 20.64 4.81 9.67
N GLY A 33 19.87 4.40 8.70
CA GLY A 33 19.09 3.18 8.67
C GLY A 33 17.83 3.27 9.54
N LEU A 34 16.84 2.50 9.17
CA LEU A 34 15.67 2.28 10.01
C LEU A 34 16.08 1.41 11.19
N PRO A 35 15.96 1.88 12.44
CA PRO A 35 16.38 1.09 13.59
C PRO A 35 15.39 -0.04 13.86
N PHE A 36 15.92 -1.25 14.02
CA PHE A 36 15.21 -2.45 14.44
C PHE A 36 15.99 -3.18 15.51
N ARG A 37 15.33 -4.01 16.32
CA ARG A 37 16.00 -5.04 17.13
C ARG A 37 15.91 -6.39 16.45
N ALA A 38 17.03 -7.09 16.41
CA ALA A 38 17.12 -8.41 15.84
C ALA A 38 16.86 -9.50 16.91
N TRP A 39 15.99 -10.45 16.57
CA TRP A 39 15.57 -11.55 17.43
C TRP A 39 15.50 -12.84 16.61
N ASP A 40 15.48 -14.00 17.31
CA ASP A 40 15.33 -15.31 16.70
C ASP A 40 16.35 -15.53 15.55
N ILE A 41 17.61 -15.18 15.84
CA ILE A 41 18.66 -15.13 14.83
C ILE A 41 19.17 -16.54 14.57
N SER A 42 19.06 -16.98 13.32
CA SER A 42 19.67 -18.22 12.86
C SER A 42 20.50 -17.98 11.60
N ARG A 43 21.47 -18.83 11.37
CA ARG A 43 22.39 -18.73 10.23
C ARG A 43 22.43 -20.05 9.46
N ALA A 44 22.27 -19.96 8.13
CA ALA A 44 22.49 -21.05 7.19
C ALA A 44 23.49 -20.58 6.12
N GLY A 45 24.74 -21.04 6.23
CA GLY A 45 25.83 -20.53 5.40
C GLY A 45 26.04 -19.01 5.58
N ALA A 46 25.94 -18.27 4.50
CA ALA A 46 26.00 -16.80 4.52
C ALA A 46 24.65 -16.12 4.82
N VAL A 47 23.55 -16.86 4.81
CA VAL A 47 22.21 -16.30 5.00
C VAL A 47 21.88 -16.22 6.47
N LEU A 48 21.56 -15.02 6.91
CA LEU A 48 20.99 -14.75 8.23
C LEU A 48 19.48 -14.72 8.11
N HIS A 49 18.82 -15.47 8.97
CA HIS A 49 17.38 -15.42 9.17
C HIS A 49 17.13 -14.78 10.52
N MET A 50 16.42 -13.67 10.55
CA MET A 50 16.20 -12.94 11.80
C MET A 50 14.83 -12.28 11.84
N THR A 51 14.24 -12.22 13.03
CA THR A 51 13.03 -11.47 13.30
C THR A 51 13.41 -10.04 13.64
N LEU A 52 12.92 -9.05 12.89
CA LEU A 52 13.19 -7.63 13.13
C LEU A 52 11.99 -6.94 13.76
N THR A 53 12.24 -6.24 14.86
CA THR A 53 11.23 -5.43 15.54
C THR A 53 11.61 -3.96 15.47
N PRO A 54 10.69 -3.07 15.01
CA PRO A 54 11.00 -1.66 14.88
C PRO A 54 11.31 -0.99 16.21
N GLU A 55 12.35 -0.15 16.23
CA GLU A 55 12.71 0.71 17.33
C GLU A 55 12.35 2.20 17.06
N GLY A 56 12.15 2.61 15.83
CA GLY A 56 11.78 3.97 15.43
C GLY A 56 10.29 4.13 15.14
N ARG A 57 9.75 5.37 15.26
CA ARG A 57 8.37 5.69 14.87
C ARG A 57 8.08 5.31 13.42
N ASN A 58 9.07 5.46 12.56
CA ASN A 58 8.97 5.30 11.11
C ASN A 58 9.61 4.00 10.61
N SER A 59 10.08 3.11 11.50
CA SER A 59 10.65 1.83 11.12
C SER A 59 9.54 0.88 10.73
N VAL A 60 9.26 0.76 9.44
CA VAL A 60 8.30 -0.18 8.85
C VAL A 60 9.08 -1.30 8.18
N LEU A 61 8.76 -2.54 8.52
CA LEU A 61 9.32 -3.70 7.85
C LEU A 61 8.37 -4.10 6.73
N ASP A 62 8.76 -3.80 5.50
CA ASP A 62 8.02 -4.14 4.29
C ASP A 62 8.96 -4.57 3.16
N GLU A 63 8.39 -4.96 2.03
CA GLU A 63 9.14 -5.42 0.86
C GLU A 63 10.05 -4.34 0.23
N THR A 64 9.86 -3.06 0.58
CA THR A 64 10.71 -1.97 0.05
C THR A 64 12.13 -2.01 0.60
N LEU A 65 12.34 -2.73 1.71
CA LEU A 65 13.65 -2.93 2.33
C LEU A 65 14.48 -4.04 1.66
N GLU A 66 13.90 -4.84 0.77
CA GLU A 66 14.66 -5.82 0.00
C GLU A 66 15.68 -5.15 -0.92
N GLU A 67 16.83 -5.78 -1.09
CA GLU A 67 18.03 -5.21 -1.73
C GLU A 67 18.66 -4.05 -0.96
N GLY A 68 18.13 -3.72 0.21
CA GLY A 68 18.73 -2.78 1.14
C GLY A 68 19.91 -3.38 1.89
N ARG A 69 20.52 -2.58 2.75
CA ARG A 69 21.61 -3.01 3.63
C ARG A 69 21.15 -3.00 5.07
N ILE A 70 21.57 -4.00 5.82
CA ILE A 70 21.41 -4.04 7.26
C ILE A 70 22.79 -4.01 7.92
N GLY A 71 22.97 -3.15 8.89
CA GLY A 71 24.21 -3.00 9.64
C GLY A 71 23.95 -3.00 11.15
N TRP A 72 24.91 -3.41 11.92
CA TRP A 72 24.88 -3.39 13.39
C TRP A 72 26.25 -3.11 13.98
N GLU A 73 26.24 -2.47 15.14
CA GLU A 73 27.41 -2.19 15.95
C GLU A 73 27.07 -2.49 17.41
N GLY A 74 28.04 -3.01 18.16
CA GLY A 74 27.86 -3.38 19.58
C GLY A 74 28.84 -4.46 19.99
N GLU A 75 28.37 -5.51 20.66
CA GLU A 75 29.21 -6.65 21.04
C GLU A 75 29.73 -7.41 19.82
N THR A 76 28.97 -7.40 18.71
CA THR A 76 29.41 -7.82 17.38
C THR A 76 29.17 -6.68 16.41
N THR A 77 30.03 -6.54 15.40
CA THR A 77 29.89 -5.57 14.32
C THR A 77 29.82 -6.31 13.00
N GLY A 78 28.91 -5.89 12.12
CA GLY A 78 28.76 -6.50 10.82
C GLY A 78 27.74 -5.80 9.93
N SER A 79 27.65 -6.29 8.71
CA SER A 79 26.64 -5.86 7.74
C SER A 79 26.19 -7.01 6.87
N ALA A 80 24.97 -6.90 6.37
CA ALA A 80 24.35 -7.85 5.45
C ALA A 80 23.56 -7.14 4.36
N GLU A 81 23.37 -7.79 3.22
CA GLU A 81 22.45 -7.34 2.16
C GLU A 81 21.11 -8.05 2.36
N VAL A 82 20.03 -7.30 2.38
CA VAL A 82 18.67 -7.85 2.55
C VAL A 82 18.27 -8.58 1.26
N ILE A 83 18.00 -9.88 1.38
CA ILE A 83 17.59 -10.73 0.25
C ILE A 83 16.07 -10.71 0.11
N SER A 84 15.36 -10.94 1.22
CA SER A 84 13.92 -10.95 1.23
C SER A 84 13.36 -10.49 2.58
N VAL A 85 12.19 -9.91 2.53
CA VAL A 85 11.44 -9.50 3.71
C VAL A 85 10.12 -10.25 3.72
N LEU A 86 9.81 -10.90 4.83
CA LEU A 86 8.52 -11.52 5.09
C LEU A 86 7.78 -10.67 6.13
N PRO A 87 7.12 -9.60 5.72
CA PRO A 87 6.54 -8.62 6.64
C PRO A 87 5.51 -9.27 7.58
N ALA A 88 4.82 -10.32 7.10
CA ALA A 88 3.85 -11.10 7.88
C ALA A 88 4.44 -11.66 9.16
N LEU A 89 5.63 -12.20 9.04
CA LEU A 89 6.32 -12.87 10.13
C LEU A 89 7.30 -11.93 10.84
N SER A 90 7.45 -10.69 10.37
CA SER A 90 8.50 -9.77 10.78
C SER A 90 9.92 -10.34 10.58
N VAL A 91 10.08 -11.18 9.57
CA VAL A 91 11.33 -11.91 9.27
C VAL A 91 12.05 -11.25 8.11
N VAL A 92 13.37 -11.16 8.23
CA VAL A 92 14.30 -10.77 7.17
C VAL A 92 15.29 -11.88 6.92
N ASN A 93 15.47 -12.22 5.67
CA ASN A 93 16.59 -13.01 5.19
C ASN A 93 17.62 -12.06 4.61
N ALA A 94 18.85 -12.11 5.09
CA ALA A 94 19.92 -11.23 4.65
C ALA A 94 21.21 -12.02 4.44
N CYS A 95 21.98 -11.67 3.41
CA CYS A 95 23.29 -12.24 3.16
C CYS A 95 24.34 -11.46 3.96
N LEU A 96 25.01 -12.10 4.89
CA LEU A 96 26.11 -11.50 5.65
C LEU A 96 27.23 -11.08 4.69
N THR A 97 27.57 -9.80 4.69
CA THR A 97 28.60 -9.23 3.81
C THR A 97 29.90 -8.97 4.53
N THR A 98 29.84 -8.60 5.81
CA THR A 98 31.02 -8.36 6.64
C THR A 98 30.71 -8.67 8.12
N GLY A 99 31.72 -9.04 8.87
CA GLY A 99 31.65 -9.20 10.33
C GLY A 99 30.97 -10.50 10.78
N GLN A 100 30.40 -10.47 11.97
CA GLN A 100 29.70 -11.59 12.59
C GLN A 100 28.21 -11.29 12.74
N PRO A 101 27.33 -12.32 12.81
CA PRO A 101 25.89 -12.10 13.04
C PRO A 101 25.62 -11.24 14.27
N PRO A 102 24.53 -10.46 14.27
CA PRO A 102 24.12 -9.72 15.47
C PRO A 102 23.72 -10.69 16.58
N LYS A 103 23.87 -10.29 17.83
CA LYS A 103 23.33 -11.04 18.96
C LYS A 103 21.84 -10.76 19.15
N GLU A 104 21.17 -11.66 19.87
CA GLU A 104 19.78 -11.49 20.28
C GLU A 104 19.56 -10.14 20.98
N GLY A 105 18.55 -9.39 20.52
CA GLY A 105 18.24 -8.07 21.04
C GLY A 105 19.15 -6.94 20.55
N SER A 106 20.14 -7.21 19.68
CA SER A 106 21.00 -6.17 19.10
C SER A 106 20.19 -5.16 18.30
N LEU A 107 20.59 -3.90 18.40
CA LEU A 107 20.08 -2.84 17.52
C LEU A 107 20.73 -2.99 16.15
N VAL A 108 19.91 -3.10 15.12
CA VAL A 108 20.34 -3.18 13.73
C VAL A 108 19.69 -2.06 12.94
N TYR A 109 20.37 -1.57 11.92
CA TYR A 109 19.90 -0.48 11.07
C TYR A 109 19.71 -0.99 9.65
N VAL A 110 18.47 -0.96 9.16
CA VAL A 110 18.14 -1.36 7.79
C VAL A 110 18.05 -0.12 6.90
N ASN A 111 18.94 -0.04 5.94
CA ASN A 111 18.93 1.01 4.91
C ASN A 111 18.14 0.49 3.71
N PRO A 112 17.07 1.18 3.30
CA PRO A 112 16.35 0.82 2.08
C PRO A 112 17.27 0.95 0.86
N PRO A 113 16.92 0.31 -0.26
CA PRO A 113 17.65 0.51 -1.51
C PRO A 113 17.68 2.00 -1.88
N ARG A 114 18.68 2.39 -2.67
CA ARG A 114 19.08 3.77 -3.00
C ARG A 114 18.06 4.61 -3.80
N TYR A 115 16.77 4.39 -3.54
CA TYR A 115 15.68 5.10 -4.22
C TYR A 115 15.74 6.61 -4.03
N LEU A 116 15.97 7.08 -2.79
CA LEU A 116 16.09 8.53 -2.50
C LEU A 116 17.32 9.15 -3.15
N GLU A 117 18.43 8.40 -3.27
CA GLU A 117 19.60 8.83 -4.02
C GLU A 117 19.28 9.01 -5.51
N ALA A 118 18.56 8.06 -6.11
CA ALA A 118 18.11 8.18 -7.50
C ALA A 118 17.17 9.38 -7.67
N LEU A 119 16.23 9.58 -6.77
CA LEU A 119 15.34 10.74 -6.78
C LEU A 119 16.14 12.05 -6.63
N LEU A 120 17.08 12.10 -5.68
CA LEU A 120 17.93 13.27 -5.46
C LEU A 120 18.73 13.63 -6.72
N SER A 121 19.34 12.64 -7.39
CA SER A 121 20.12 12.88 -8.61
C SER A 121 19.28 13.54 -9.72
N LEU A 122 17.99 13.20 -9.82
CA LEU A 122 17.07 13.81 -10.78
C LEU A 122 16.77 15.28 -10.44
N TRP A 123 16.77 15.62 -9.15
CA TRP A 123 16.59 16.99 -8.69
C TRP A 123 17.90 17.79 -8.65
N GLU A 124 19.07 17.15 -8.66
CA GLU A 124 20.38 17.80 -8.77
C GLU A 124 20.72 18.22 -10.21
N ASP A 125 20.14 17.58 -11.23
CA ASP A 125 20.18 18.07 -12.61
C ASP A 125 19.44 19.40 -12.71
N GLY A 126 20.17 20.50 -12.84
CA GLY A 126 19.63 21.85 -12.78
C GLY A 126 18.53 22.12 -13.81
N THR A 127 18.69 21.63 -15.03
CA THR A 127 17.70 21.80 -16.12
C THR A 127 16.43 21.02 -15.81
N ARG A 128 16.57 19.77 -15.45
CA ARG A 128 15.44 18.89 -15.11
C ARG A 128 14.69 19.36 -13.88
N ALA A 129 15.39 19.75 -12.82
CA ALA A 129 14.77 20.27 -11.62
C ALA A 129 13.95 21.54 -11.90
N ALA A 130 14.45 22.44 -12.75
CA ALA A 130 13.71 23.63 -13.16
C ALA A 130 12.45 23.26 -13.99
N GLU A 131 12.54 22.27 -14.88
CA GLU A 131 11.38 21.78 -15.63
C GLU A 131 10.32 21.16 -14.71
N ILE A 132 10.74 20.37 -13.70
CA ILE A 132 9.82 19.78 -12.70
C ILE A 132 9.16 20.89 -11.87
N ALA A 133 9.93 21.85 -11.38
CA ALA A 133 9.41 22.99 -10.63
C ALA A 133 8.43 23.82 -11.47
N GLN A 134 8.75 24.10 -12.74
CA GLN A 134 7.86 24.78 -13.67
C GLN A 134 6.54 24.00 -13.85
N TRP A 135 6.60 22.67 -13.96
CA TRP A 135 5.39 21.85 -14.02
C TRP A 135 4.50 22.02 -12.77
N ILE A 136 5.10 22.10 -11.57
CA ILE A 136 4.36 22.35 -10.31
C ILE A 136 3.68 23.73 -10.32
N PHE A 137 4.36 24.77 -10.83
CA PHE A 137 3.76 26.10 -10.98
C PHE A 137 2.62 26.10 -12.00
N ASP A 138 2.79 25.37 -13.10
CA ASP A 138 1.79 25.26 -14.17
C ASP A 138 0.48 24.58 -13.74
N LEU A 139 0.47 23.88 -12.59
CA LEU A 139 -0.77 23.37 -11.99
C LEU A 139 -1.79 24.48 -11.72
N GLY A 140 -1.34 25.72 -11.46
CA GLY A 140 -2.19 26.90 -11.30
C GLY A 140 -2.97 27.28 -12.58
N ASN A 141 -2.46 26.86 -13.75
CA ASN A 141 -3.03 27.12 -15.08
C ASN A 141 -3.43 25.81 -15.77
N ASN A 142 -3.94 24.84 -15.00
CA ASN A 142 -4.35 23.56 -15.56
C ASN A 142 -5.47 23.74 -16.60
N ARG A 143 -5.33 23.04 -17.73
CA ARG A 143 -6.25 23.21 -18.87
C ARG A 143 -6.55 21.88 -19.56
N ILE A 144 -7.62 21.86 -20.32
CA ILE A 144 -7.88 20.82 -21.29
C ILE A 144 -6.85 20.98 -22.43
N VAL A 145 -6.03 19.94 -22.63
CA VAL A 145 -5.03 19.91 -23.70
C VAL A 145 -5.48 19.10 -24.90
N TRP A 146 -6.65 18.51 -24.79
CA TRP A 146 -7.25 17.69 -25.82
C TRP A 146 -8.74 17.98 -25.96
N ASP A 147 -9.07 18.76 -26.98
CA ASP A 147 -10.42 19.35 -27.14
C ASP A 147 -11.42 18.41 -27.85
N LYS A 148 -10.93 17.33 -28.48
CA LYS A 148 -11.81 16.36 -29.12
C LYS A 148 -12.57 15.56 -28.04
N LYS A 149 -13.87 15.32 -28.29
CA LYS A 149 -14.62 14.36 -27.49
C LYS A 149 -13.84 13.06 -27.49
N VAL A 150 -13.42 12.58 -26.31
CA VAL A 150 -12.78 11.29 -26.20
C VAL A 150 -13.80 10.27 -26.64
N PRO A 151 -13.58 9.52 -27.71
CA PRO A 151 -14.46 8.41 -28.02
C PRO A 151 -14.33 7.41 -26.87
N PHE A 152 -15.45 7.07 -26.26
CA PHE A 152 -15.50 6.08 -25.21
C PHE A 152 -15.99 4.77 -25.78
N SER A 153 -15.28 3.70 -25.49
CA SER A 153 -15.90 2.39 -25.60
C SER A 153 -16.96 2.28 -24.51
N VAL A 154 -18.16 1.91 -24.92
CA VAL A 154 -19.25 1.68 -23.98
C VAL A 154 -18.99 0.41 -23.22
N PHE A 155 -18.73 0.52 -21.94
CA PHE A 155 -18.71 -0.62 -21.03
C PHE A 155 -20.05 -0.70 -20.31
N ASN A 156 -20.69 -1.85 -20.39
CA ASN A 156 -21.93 -2.07 -19.65
C ASN A 156 -21.67 -2.05 -18.13
N GLY A 157 -22.59 -1.44 -17.39
CA GLY A 157 -22.56 -1.44 -15.93
C GLY A 157 -21.63 -0.41 -15.28
N LEU A 158 -21.11 0.56 -16.04
CA LEU A 158 -20.47 1.74 -15.46
C LEU A 158 -21.52 2.63 -14.81
N ARG A 159 -21.14 3.29 -13.73
CA ARG A 159 -21.96 4.25 -13.03
C ARG A 159 -21.66 5.66 -13.48
N PRO A 160 -22.56 6.63 -13.19
CA PRO A 160 -22.41 8.00 -13.67
C PRO A 160 -21.06 8.65 -13.32
N ALA A 161 -20.54 8.42 -12.10
CA ALA A 161 -19.23 8.94 -11.72
C ALA A 161 -18.07 8.23 -12.43
N GLN A 162 -18.20 6.91 -12.64
CA GLN A 162 -17.22 6.14 -13.41
C GLN A 162 -17.18 6.59 -14.87
N GLU A 163 -18.33 6.81 -15.50
CA GLU A 163 -18.41 7.35 -16.87
C GLU A 163 -17.81 8.77 -16.97
N ARG A 164 -18.15 9.64 -16.03
CA ARG A 164 -17.58 11.01 -15.99
C ARG A 164 -16.06 10.99 -15.89
N SER A 165 -15.48 10.00 -15.18
CA SER A 165 -14.04 9.91 -15.00
C SER A 165 -13.26 9.73 -16.30
N PHE A 166 -13.88 9.21 -17.36
CA PHE A 166 -13.22 9.04 -18.65
C PHE A 166 -12.81 10.39 -19.29
N SER A 167 -13.48 11.48 -18.93
CA SER A 167 -13.11 12.81 -19.38
C SER A 167 -11.79 13.32 -18.77
N LEU A 168 -11.30 12.70 -17.71
CA LEU A 168 -10.08 13.10 -16.99
C LEU A 168 -8.83 13.08 -17.86
N VAL A 169 -8.71 12.14 -18.81
CA VAL A 169 -7.56 12.06 -19.72
C VAL A 169 -7.43 13.24 -20.69
N ARG A 170 -8.40 14.13 -20.74
CA ARG A 170 -8.37 15.36 -21.55
C ARG A 170 -7.55 16.48 -20.91
N TRP A 171 -7.40 16.46 -19.59
CA TRP A 171 -6.73 17.48 -18.82
C TRP A 171 -5.21 17.28 -18.82
N LYS A 172 -4.44 18.37 -18.72
CA LYS A 172 -2.99 18.29 -18.54
C LYS A 172 -2.65 17.52 -17.25
N THR A 173 -3.39 17.83 -16.19
CA THR A 173 -3.31 17.12 -14.90
C THR A 173 -4.71 16.84 -14.37
N SER A 174 -4.96 15.63 -13.90
CA SER A 174 -6.27 15.23 -13.43
C SER A 174 -6.19 14.24 -12.27
N PHE A 175 -7.31 14.10 -11.54
CA PHE A 175 -7.40 13.30 -10.33
C PHE A 175 -8.65 12.43 -10.33
N LEU A 176 -8.45 11.14 -10.13
CA LEU A 176 -9.52 10.18 -9.89
C LEU A 176 -9.51 9.82 -8.40
N TRP A 177 -10.44 10.38 -7.65
CA TRP A 177 -10.62 10.05 -6.24
C TRP A 177 -11.55 8.86 -6.11
N GLY A 178 -11.00 7.74 -5.67
CA GLY A 178 -11.72 6.47 -5.52
C GLY A 178 -11.78 6.00 -4.07
N PRO A 179 -12.82 6.41 -3.32
CA PRO A 179 -13.10 5.85 -2.00
C PRO A 179 -13.19 4.32 -1.96
N PRO A 180 -13.14 3.69 -0.78
CA PRO A 180 -13.18 2.24 -0.65
C PRO A 180 -14.44 1.63 -1.29
N GLY A 181 -14.27 0.54 -2.01
CA GLY A 181 -15.37 -0.20 -2.62
C GLY A 181 -16.03 0.46 -3.84
N THR A 182 -15.52 1.61 -4.32
CA THR A 182 -16.08 2.30 -5.50
C THR A 182 -15.61 1.75 -6.84
N GLY A 183 -14.69 0.77 -6.83
CA GLY A 183 -14.16 0.17 -8.05
C GLY A 183 -13.12 1.05 -8.76
N LYS A 184 -12.29 1.80 -8.02
CA LYS A 184 -11.22 2.66 -8.57
C LYS A 184 -10.36 1.93 -9.61
N THR A 185 -9.75 0.80 -9.26
CA THR A 185 -8.86 0.03 -10.13
C THR A 185 -9.60 -0.52 -11.36
N HIS A 186 -10.85 -0.97 -11.19
CA HIS A 186 -11.71 -1.41 -12.29
C HIS A 186 -12.07 -0.26 -13.24
N THR A 187 -12.40 0.92 -12.70
CA THR A 187 -12.67 2.14 -13.49
C THR A 187 -11.43 2.56 -14.25
N LEU A 188 -10.27 2.59 -13.58
CA LEU A 188 -8.98 2.93 -14.17
C LEU A 188 -8.62 1.96 -15.30
N GLY A 189 -8.81 0.65 -15.09
CA GLY A 189 -8.59 -0.37 -16.11
C GLY A 189 -9.41 -0.15 -17.37
N ARG A 190 -10.72 0.12 -17.23
CA ARG A 190 -11.62 0.42 -18.35
C ARG A 190 -11.31 1.73 -19.05
N LEU A 191 -10.97 2.76 -18.28
CA LEU A 191 -10.54 4.04 -18.82
C LEU A 191 -9.28 3.87 -19.69
N LEU A 192 -8.26 3.20 -19.17
CA LEU A 192 -7.00 2.99 -19.90
C LEU A 192 -7.17 2.04 -21.09
N ALA A 193 -7.97 1.00 -20.99
CA ALA A 193 -8.29 0.13 -22.12
C ALA A 193 -8.99 0.89 -23.25
N SER A 194 -10.02 1.68 -22.92
CA SER A 194 -10.70 2.56 -23.89
C SER A 194 -9.73 3.55 -24.52
N TYR A 195 -8.90 4.20 -23.69
CA TYR A 195 -7.89 5.14 -24.16
C TYR A 195 -6.94 4.50 -25.17
N LEU A 196 -6.35 3.35 -24.85
CA LEU A 196 -5.39 2.64 -25.71
C LEU A 196 -5.98 2.16 -27.03
N VAL A 197 -7.26 1.76 -27.04
CA VAL A 197 -7.97 1.32 -28.25
C VAL A 197 -8.25 2.50 -29.18
N HIS A 198 -8.68 3.64 -28.65
CA HIS A 198 -9.01 4.81 -29.44
C HIS A 198 -7.79 5.68 -29.83
N HIS A 199 -6.64 5.46 -29.18
CA HIS A 199 -5.38 6.17 -29.45
C HIS A 199 -4.28 5.17 -29.82
N PRO A 200 -4.28 4.58 -31.02
CA PRO A 200 -3.41 3.46 -31.38
C PRO A 200 -1.90 3.78 -31.40
N THR A 201 -1.50 5.05 -31.36
CA THR A 201 -0.10 5.48 -31.35
C THR A 201 0.39 5.93 -29.97
N ASP A 202 -0.53 6.28 -29.07
CA ASP A 202 -0.18 6.85 -27.76
C ASP A 202 0.43 5.79 -26.82
N ARG A 203 1.35 6.21 -26.00
CA ARG A 203 2.03 5.39 -24.99
C ARG A 203 1.61 5.83 -23.59
N VAL A 204 1.38 4.85 -22.72
CA VAL A 204 0.96 5.04 -21.33
C VAL A 204 2.01 4.48 -20.37
N LEU A 205 2.39 5.26 -19.36
CA LEU A 205 3.18 4.80 -18.22
C LEU A 205 2.26 4.70 -17.01
N LEU A 206 2.10 3.48 -16.48
CA LEU A 206 1.30 3.18 -15.28
C LEU A 206 2.24 2.95 -14.10
N LEU A 207 2.15 3.78 -13.08
CA LEU A 207 2.99 3.79 -11.90
C LEU A 207 2.18 3.52 -10.63
N SER A 208 2.77 2.81 -9.69
CA SER A 208 2.28 2.71 -8.31
C SER A 208 3.43 2.54 -7.32
N SER A 209 3.18 2.78 -6.05
CA SER A 209 4.17 2.61 -4.97
C SER A 209 4.47 1.14 -4.67
N THR A 210 3.53 0.22 -4.93
CA THR A 210 3.64 -1.21 -4.57
C THR A 210 3.51 -2.13 -5.77
N ASN A 211 4.18 -3.29 -5.72
CA ASN A 211 4.08 -4.33 -6.75
C ASN A 211 2.65 -4.85 -6.89
N VAL A 212 1.96 -5.08 -5.77
CA VAL A 212 0.57 -5.57 -5.76
C VAL A 212 -0.37 -4.62 -6.50
N ALA A 213 -0.24 -3.31 -6.28
CA ALA A 213 -1.08 -2.32 -6.95
C ALA A 213 -0.78 -2.26 -8.46
N VAL A 214 0.49 -2.32 -8.87
CA VAL A 214 0.87 -2.40 -10.30
C VAL A 214 0.28 -3.65 -10.94
N ASP A 215 0.37 -4.81 -10.27
CA ASP A 215 -0.15 -6.07 -10.79
C ASP A 215 -1.68 -6.00 -10.97
N LEU A 216 -2.41 -5.53 -9.97
CA LEU A 216 -3.86 -5.38 -10.05
C LEU A 216 -4.29 -4.39 -11.14
N ALA A 217 -3.59 -3.28 -11.27
CA ALA A 217 -3.93 -2.26 -12.25
C ALA A 217 -3.73 -2.75 -13.69
N ILE A 218 -2.59 -3.39 -14.01
CA ILE A 218 -2.36 -3.91 -15.37
C ILE A 218 -3.32 -5.06 -15.71
N LEU A 219 -3.65 -5.92 -14.74
CA LEU A 219 -4.62 -6.99 -14.92
C LEU A 219 -6.01 -6.44 -15.22
N ALA A 220 -6.42 -5.36 -14.53
CA ALA A 220 -7.69 -4.69 -14.80
C ALA A 220 -7.76 -4.08 -16.22
N VAL A 221 -6.63 -3.52 -16.71
CA VAL A 221 -6.54 -3.03 -18.11
C VAL A 221 -6.65 -4.20 -19.09
N ASP A 222 -5.96 -5.31 -18.84
CA ASP A 222 -5.98 -6.48 -19.69
C ASP A 222 -7.37 -7.10 -19.79
N ASP A 223 -8.09 -7.20 -18.67
CA ASP A 223 -9.48 -7.68 -18.64
C ASP A 223 -10.42 -6.77 -19.45
N ALA A 224 -10.30 -5.46 -19.26
CA ALA A 224 -11.10 -4.50 -20.00
C ALA A 224 -10.81 -4.53 -21.52
N ILE A 225 -9.56 -4.78 -21.93
CA ILE A 225 -9.22 -4.99 -23.35
C ILE A 225 -9.84 -6.27 -23.91
N LYS A 226 -9.90 -7.34 -23.11
CA LYS A 226 -10.60 -8.58 -23.52
C LYS A 226 -12.08 -8.33 -23.77
N ASP A 227 -12.72 -7.51 -22.93
CA ASP A 227 -14.14 -7.14 -23.10
C ASP A 227 -14.37 -6.34 -24.38
N LEU A 228 -13.46 -5.43 -24.73
CA LEU A 228 -13.56 -4.57 -25.92
C LEU A 228 -13.28 -5.31 -27.23
N LYS A 229 -12.53 -6.40 -27.22
CA LYS A 229 -12.15 -7.20 -28.39
C LYS A 229 -11.63 -6.35 -29.56
N PRO A 230 -10.62 -5.50 -29.39
CA PRO A 230 -10.13 -4.63 -30.46
C PRO A 230 -9.53 -5.45 -31.60
N ALA A 231 -9.60 -4.94 -32.85
CA ALA A 231 -9.01 -5.57 -34.00
C ALA A 231 -7.49 -5.79 -33.85
N THR A 232 -6.81 -4.84 -33.23
CA THR A 232 -5.39 -4.96 -32.86
C THR A 232 -5.26 -4.77 -31.35
N ARG A 233 -4.77 -5.79 -30.66
CA ARG A 233 -4.57 -5.74 -29.20
C ARG A 233 -3.35 -4.89 -28.88
N PRO A 234 -3.48 -3.86 -28.01
CA PRO A 234 -2.33 -3.09 -27.56
C PRO A 234 -1.37 -3.95 -26.74
N VAL A 235 -0.08 -3.70 -26.90
CA VAL A 235 0.98 -4.40 -26.16
C VAL A 235 1.09 -3.80 -24.76
N LEU A 236 0.86 -4.63 -23.75
CA LEU A 236 0.96 -4.26 -22.34
C LEU A 236 2.10 -5.04 -21.69
N TYR A 237 2.95 -4.36 -20.91
CA TYR A 237 4.02 -5.04 -20.18
C TYR A 237 4.10 -4.57 -18.72
N ARG A 238 4.22 -5.55 -17.84
CA ARG A 238 4.55 -5.40 -16.42
C ARG A 238 6.07 -5.53 -16.24
N PHE A 239 6.74 -4.45 -15.84
CA PHE A 239 8.18 -4.41 -15.61
C PHE A 239 8.53 -4.59 -14.14
N GLY A 240 9.65 -5.26 -13.88
CA GLY A 240 10.16 -5.56 -12.55
C GLY A 240 10.08 -7.05 -12.21
N SER A 241 11.01 -7.51 -11.39
CA SER A 241 11.17 -8.92 -11.02
C SER A 241 10.16 -9.42 -9.96
N ARG A 242 9.58 -8.49 -9.20
CA ARG A 242 8.71 -8.80 -8.05
C ARG A 242 7.24 -8.70 -8.46
N LEU A 243 6.76 -9.69 -9.17
CA LEU A 243 5.35 -9.88 -9.50
C LEU A 243 4.84 -11.16 -8.81
N ASP A 244 3.54 -11.22 -8.54
CA ASP A 244 2.91 -12.45 -8.04
C ASP A 244 2.75 -13.47 -9.17
N PRO A 245 3.55 -14.55 -9.24
CA PRO A 245 3.51 -15.50 -10.36
C PRO A 245 2.14 -16.15 -10.53
N LYS A 246 1.37 -16.33 -9.46
CA LYS A 246 0.03 -16.94 -9.51
C LYS A 246 -0.95 -16.08 -10.29
N ARG A 247 -0.87 -14.76 -10.16
CA ARG A 247 -1.75 -13.81 -10.87
C ARG A 247 -1.48 -13.75 -12.37
N PHE A 248 -0.24 -14.07 -12.79
CA PHE A 248 0.18 -14.02 -14.21
C PHE A 248 0.27 -15.38 -14.88
N GLN A 249 -0.16 -16.46 -14.20
CA GLN A 249 -0.05 -17.83 -14.71
C GLN A 249 -0.69 -17.97 -16.11
N ASP A 250 -1.89 -17.42 -16.30
CA ASP A 250 -2.64 -17.45 -17.57
C ASP A 250 -2.47 -16.18 -18.40
N ARG A 251 -1.54 -15.29 -18.00
CA ARG A 251 -1.33 -13.95 -18.59
C ARG A 251 0.12 -13.67 -18.94
N LYS A 252 0.80 -14.69 -19.43
CA LYS A 252 2.22 -14.63 -19.81
C LYS A 252 2.56 -13.52 -20.81
N HIS A 253 1.58 -13.07 -21.60
CA HIS A 253 1.73 -11.97 -22.55
C HIS A 253 1.94 -10.60 -21.89
N LEU A 254 1.62 -10.46 -20.60
CA LEU A 254 1.87 -9.24 -19.82
C LEU A 254 3.29 -9.15 -19.25
N THR A 255 4.03 -10.26 -19.29
CA THR A 255 5.40 -10.32 -18.81
C THR A 255 6.34 -10.66 -19.96
N PRO A 256 7.46 -9.95 -20.13
CA PRO A 256 8.42 -10.25 -21.19
C PRO A 256 8.91 -11.70 -21.07
N LEU A 257 8.65 -12.53 -22.09
CA LEU A 257 8.88 -13.99 -22.02
C LEU A 257 10.36 -14.38 -21.89
N ARG A 258 11.27 -13.62 -22.50
CA ARG A 258 12.72 -13.87 -22.39
C ARG A 258 13.23 -13.62 -20.97
N ASN A 259 12.70 -12.59 -20.35
CA ASN A 259 13.05 -12.18 -19.00
C ASN A 259 12.78 -13.27 -17.93
N ARG A 260 11.83 -14.17 -18.18
CA ARG A 260 11.47 -15.22 -17.23
C ARG A 260 12.64 -16.17 -16.97
N GLN A 261 13.36 -16.55 -18.02
CA GLN A 261 14.55 -17.40 -17.88
C GLN A 261 15.65 -16.72 -17.04
N LEU A 262 15.92 -15.43 -17.33
CA LEU A 262 16.92 -14.66 -16.57
C LEU A 262 16.49 -14.42 -15.12
N VAL A 263 15.20 -14.16 -14.87
CA VAL A 263 14.66 -14.02 -13.53
C VAL A 263 14.73 -15.33 -12.75
N ASP A 264 14.41 -16.45 -13.38
CA ASP A 264 14.52 -17.77 -12.77
C ASP A 264 16.00 -18.14 -12.50
N GLN A 265 16.91 -17.82 -13.43
CA GLN A 265 18.36 -17.97 -13.21
C GLN A 265 18.86 -17.08 -12.05
N LEU A 266 18.41 -15.84 -11.98
CA LEU A 266 18.77 -14.94 -10.88
C LEU A 266 18.24 -15.47 -9.54
N ARG A 267 17.01 -16.02 -9.51
CA ARG A 267 16.44 -16.63 -8.31
C ARG A 267 17.25 -17.85 -7.87
N GLN A 268 17.56 -18.79 -8.79
CA GLN A 268 18.40 -19.94 -8.50
C GLN A 268 19.81 -19.52 -8.04
N HIS A 269 20.35 -18.46 -8.63
CA HIS A 269 21.63 -17.91 -8.23
C HIS A 269 21.63 -17.42 -6.78
N TYR A 270 20.51 -16.84 -6.30
CA TYR A 270 20.35 -16.49 -4.88
C TYR A 270 20.27 -17.69 -3.95
N GLU A 271 19.88 -18.87 -4.42
CA GLU A 271 19.89 -20.10 -3.62
C GLU A 271 21.32 -20.65 -3.38
N THR A 272 22.29 -20.21 -4.18
CA THR A 272 23.69 -20.67 -4.15
C THR A 272 24.67 -19.62 -3.60
N ILE A 273 24.23 -18.77 -2.68
CA ILE A 273 25.08 -17.71 -2.11
C ILE A 273 26.24 -18.35 -1.33
N PRO A 274 27.52 -18.12 -1.71
CA PRO A 274 28.67 -18.63 -0.97
C PRO A 274 28.88 -17.85 0.33
N ASP A 275 29.64 -18.42 1.26
CA ASP A 275 30.04 -17.70 2.48
C ASP A 275 30.87 -16.47 2.10
N PRO A 276 30.56 -15.26 2.60
CA PRO A 276 31.37 -14.06 2.36
C PRO A 276 32.82 -14.18 2.85
N ALA A 277 33.10 -15.09 3.79
CA ALA A 277 34.47 -15.43 4.20
C ALA A 277 35.29 -16.07 3.05
N GLU A 278 34.63 -16.69 2.08
CA GLU A 278 35.21 -17.19 0.84
C GLU A 278 35.26 -16.08 -0.22
N ALA A 279 36.09 -15.08 0.03
CA ALA A 279 36.07 -13.79 -0.68
C ALA A 279 36.11 -13.90 -2.22
N GLU A 280 36.83 -14.90 -2.77
CA GLU A 280 36.91 -15.08 -4.22
C GLU A 280 35.62 -15.70 -4.81
N LEU A 281 35.05 -16.69 -4.14
CA LEU A 281 33.77 -17.30 -4.53
C LEU A 281 32.63 -16.28 -4.41
N TYR A 282 32.60 -15.53 -3.32
CA TYR A 282 31.61 -14.46 -3.13
C TYR A 282 31.73 -13.35 -4.18
N ARG A 283 32.96 -12.98 -4.55
CA ARG A 283 33.20 -11.99 -5.62
C ARG A 283 32.69 -12.50 -6.99
N LYS A 284 32.97 -13.75 -7.34
CA LYS A 284 32.48 -14.38 -8.58
C LYS A 284 30.96 -14.47 -8.59
N TRP A 285 30.37 -14.87 -7.47
CA TRP A 285 28.92 -14.92 -7.30
C TRP A 285 28.29 -13.53 -7.49
N LYS A 286 28.86 -12.48 -6.88
CA LYS A 286 28.40 -11.11 -7.02
C LYS A 286 28.50 -10.61 -8.47
N GLN A 287 29.59 -10.92 -9.17
CA GLN A 287 29.75 -10.57 -10.58
C GLN A 287 28.69 -11.21 -11.46
N GLU A 288 28.38 -12.49 -11.25
CA GLU A 288 27.34 -13.19 -12.00
C GLU A 288 25.94 -12.64 -11.68
N ARG A 289 25.65 -12.37 -10.41
CA ARG A 289 24.44 -11.67 -10.00
C ARG A 289 24.25 -10.34 -10.73
N ASP A 290 25.29 -9.52 -10.74
CA ASP A 290 25.25 -8.19 -11.37
C ASP A 290 25.10 -8.33 -12.90
N ARG A 291 25.76 -9.32 -13.52
CA ARG A 291 25.59 -9.66 -14.94
C ARG A 291 24.13 -10.05 -15.28
N LEU A 292 23.51 -10.89 -14.47
CA LEU A 292 22.13 -11.29 -14.65
C LEU A 292 21.16 -10.10 -14.49
N ARG A 293 21.40 -9.26 -13.50
CA ARG A 293 20.61 -8.01 -13.30
C ARG A 293 20.72 -7.07 -14.49
N ASP A 294 21.93 -6.86 -15.01
CA ASP A 294 22.15 -6.01 -16.19
C ASP A 294 21.52 -6.60 -17.46
N ALA A 295 21.56 -7.93 -17.63
CA ALA A 295 20.89 -8.59 -18.75
C ALA A 295 19.37 -8.42 -18.68
N ILE A 296 18.76 -8.60 -17.51
CA ILE A 296 17.34 -8.35 -17.26
C ILE A 296 16.99 -6.89 -17.58
N ARG A 297 17.82 -5.95 -17.14
CA ARG A 297 17.61 -4.53 -17.40
C ARG A 297 17.66 -4.19 -18.89
N LYS A 298 18.62 -4.71 -19.63
CA LYS A 298 18.74 -4.48 -21.08
C LYS A 298 17.53 -5.02 -21.84
N GLU A 299 17.08 -6.22 -21.52
CA GLU A 299 15.86 -6.79 -22.13
C GLU A 299 14.63 -5.95 -21.80
N ASN A 300 14.50 -5.46 -20.56
CA ASN A 300 13.41 -4.59 -20.17
C ASN A 300 13.33 -3.33 -21.06
N LEU A 301 14.46 -2.74 -21.42
CA LEU A 301 14.49 -1.55 -22.28
C LEU A 301 14.00 -1.84 -23.71
N GLU A 302 14.34 -3.02 -24.27
CA GLU A 302 13.82 -3.43 -25.58
C GLU A 302 12.29 -3.59 -25.56
N PHE A 303 11.74 -4.24 -24.52
CA PHE A 303 10.30 -4.37 -24.35
C PHE A 303 9.62 -3.04 -24.10
N LEU A 304 10.26 -2.14 -23.34
CA LEU A 304 9.74 -0.81 -23.06
C LEU A 304 9.48 0.00 -24.34
N SER A 305 10.36 -0.11 -25.33
CA SER A 305 10.18 0.56 -26.63
C SER A 305 8.97 0.08 -27.40
N LYS A 306 8.55 -1.18 -27.21
CA LYS A 306 7.41 -1.83 -27.88
C LYS A 306 6.11 -1.67 -27.08
N ALA A 307 6.20 -1.33 -25.80
CA ALA A 307 5.05 -1.23 -24.93
C ALA A 307 4.15 -0.04 -25.27
N ARG A 308 2.86 -0.30 -25.45
CA ARG A 308 1.81 0.71 -25.50
C ARG A 308 1.39 1.13 -24.09
N LEU A 309 1.42 0.20 -23.14
CA LEU A 309 1.33 0.46 -21.73
C LEU A 309 2.49 -0.24 -21.02
N ALA A 310 3.32 0.57 -20.34
CA ALA A 310 4.35 0.10 -19.44
C ALA A 310 3.89 0.30 -18.00
N ALA A 311 3.81 -0.80 -17.22
CA ALA A 311 3.42 -0.77 -15.81
C ALA A 311 4.60 -1.14 -14.92
N MET A 312 4.93 -0.30 -13.93
CA MET A 312 6.04 -0.54 -13.01
C MET A 312 5.87 0.22 -11.70
N THR A 313 6.69 -0.12 -10.71
CA THR A 313 6.73 0.66 -9.47
C THR A 313 7.46 1.99 -9.67
N THR A 314 7.09 2.99 -8.87
CA THR A 314 7.79 4.29 -8.86
C THR A 314 9.28 4.15 -8.52
N THR A 315 9.64 3.16 -7.70
CA THR A 315 11.04 2.83 -7.39
C THR A 315 11.80 2.39 -8.63
N LEU A 316 11.26 1.44 -9.41
CA LEU A 316 11.90 1.01 -10.65
C LEU A 316 12.00 2.16 -11.66
N ALA A 317 10.95 2.96 -11.77
CA ALA A 317 10.93 4.13 -12.64
C ALA A 317 12.00 5.17 -12.27
N ALA A 318 12.34 5.33 -10.99
CA ALA A 318 13.40 6.22 -10.55
C ALA A 318 14.79 5.76 -11.03
N TYR A 319 15.06 4.46 -10.91
CA TYR A 319 16.34 3.89 -11.38
C TYR A 319 16.51 3.95 -12.90
N ASP A 320 15.44 3.80 -13.64
CA ASP A 320 15.46 3.75 -15.11
C ASP A 320 15.01 5.05 -15.77
N PHE A 321 14.83 6.13 -15.01
CA PHE A 321 14.23 7.39 -15.47
C PHE A 321 14.81 7.89 -16.81
N ALA A 322 16.12 7.90 -16.96
CA ALA A 322 16.80 8.36 -18.16
C ALA A 322 16.44 7.53 -19.42
N ASN A 323 16.05 6.27 -19.23
CA ASN A 323 15.74 5.32 -20.30
C ASN A 323 14.25 5.23 -20.63
N LEU A 324 13.36 5.76 -19.74
CA LEU A 324 11.92 5.64 -19.93
C LEU A 324 11.38 6.39 -21.16
N GLY A 325 12.02 7.53 -21.51
CA GLY A 325 11.55 8.39 -22.59
C GLY A 325 10.28 9.14 -22.22
N LYS A 326 9.52 9.59 -23.21
CA LYS A 326 8.27 10.35 -23.03
C LYS A 326 7.06 9.48 -23.33
N PHE A 327 5.96 9.80 -22.63
CA PHE A 327 4.68 9.14 -22.76
C PHE A 327 3.58 10.17 -23.07
N ASP A 328 2.49 9.72 -23.67
CA ASP A 328 1.34 10.59 -23.91
C ASP A 328 0.50 10.77 -22.64
N LEU A 329 0.49 9.74 -21.79
CA LEU A 329 -0.20 9.74 -20.50
C LEU A 329 0.63 9.02 -19.44
N VAL A 330 0.87 9.68 -18.31
CA VAL A 330 1.38 9.06 -17.08
C VAL A 330 0.23 8.90 -16.10
N VAL A 331 0.12 7.71 -15.54
CA VAL A 331 -0.96 7.35 -14.61
C VAL A 331 -0.35 6.82 -13.33
N PHE A 332 -0.81 7.35 -12.21
CA PHE A 332 -0.47 6.81 -10.88
C PHE A 332 -1.69 6.11 -10.30
N ASP A 333 -1.57 4.83 -9.97
CA ASP A 333 -2.52 4.17 -9.08
C ASP A 333 -1.96 4.18 -7.64
N GLU A 334 -2.85 4.22 -6.65
CA GLU A 334 -2.53 4.46 -5.24
C GLU A 334 -1.69 5.75 -5.02
N ALA A 335 -2.01 6.82 -5.78
CA ALA A 335 -1.29 8.09 -5.75
C ALA A 335 -1.33 8.79 -4.38
N SER A 336 -2.23 8.42 -3.49
CA SER A 336 -2.25 8.88 -2.10
C SER A 336 -1.00 8.49 -1.31
N GLN A 337 -0.28 7.44 -1.73
CA GLN A 337 0.96 6.97 -1.11
C GLN A 337 2.25 7.48 -1.78
N VAL A 338 2.13 8.35 -2.77
CA VAL A 338 3.26 8.91 -3.52
C VAL A 338 3.51 10.33 -3.06
N GLY A 339 4.73 10.67 -2.66
CA GLY A 339 5.10 12.04 -2.26
C GLY A 339 5.03 13.03 -3.43
N LYS A 340 4.72 14.30 -3.14
CA LYS A 340 4.58 15.35 -4.18
C LYS A 340 5.84 15.51 -5.04
N ALA A 341 7.04 15.46 -4.43
CA ALA A 341 8.28 15.57 -5.18
C ALA A 341 8.46 14.42 -6.16
N GLN A 342 8.15 13.20 -5.74
CA GLN A 342 8.15 12.01 -6.58
C GLN A 342 7.11 12.09 -7.69
N ALA A 343 5.88 12.46 -7.35
CA ALA A 343 4.80 12.61 -8.31
C ALA A 343 5.14 13.61 -9.41
N ALA A 344 5.69 14.79 -9.04
CA ALA A 344 6.11 15.82 -9.98
C ALA A 344 7.24 15.34 -10.89
N THR A 345 8.21 14.60 -10.35
CA THR A 345 9.34 14.05 -11.12
C THR A 345 8.86 13.18 -12.28
N PHE A 346 7.97 12.21 -11.99
CA PHE A 346 7.49 11.31 -13.04
C PHE A 346 6.40 11.94 -13.91
N ALA A 347 5.68 12.94 -13.41
CA ALA A 347 4.73 13.72 -14.20
C ALA A 347 5.40 14.37 -15.43
N LEU A 348 6.68 14.75 -15.30
CA LEU A 348 7.47 15.32 -16.39
C LEU A 348 7.63 14.36 -17.59
N LEU A 349 7.49 13.04 -17.40
CA LEU A 349 7.56 12.05 -18.47
C LEU A 349 6.31 12.06 -19.36
N GLY A 350 5.20 12.65 -18.92
CA GLY A 350 3.92 12.63 -19.61
C GLY A 350 3.55 13.99 -20.24
N LYS A 351 2.88 13.93 -21.39
CA LYS A 351 2.15 15.10 -21.90
C LYS A 351 0.95 15.42 -21.00
N ARG A 352 0.37 14.39 -20.39
CA ARG A 352 -0.77 14.43 -19.46
C ARG A 352 -0.52 13.51 -18.29
N VAL A 353 -1.11 13.83 -17.15
CA VAL A 353 -0.96 13.04 -15.93
C VAL A 353 -2.32 12.81 -15.27
N LEU A 354 -2.57 11.57 -14.85
CA LEU A 354 -3.73 11.18 -14.07
C LEU A 354 -3.27 10.55 -12.75
N PHE A 355 -3.67 11.15 -11.64
CA PHE A 355 -3.46 10.62 -10.29
C PHE A 355 -4.74 9.91 -9.83
N ALA A 356 -4.68 8.59 -9.63
CA ALA A 356 -5.77 7.80 -9.07
C ALA A 356 -5.41 7.34 -7.66
N GLY A 357 -6.29 7.56 -6.69
CA GLY A 357 -6.03 7.22 -5.28
C GLY A 357 -7.16 7.66 -4.38
N ASP A 358 -6.91 7.64 -3.08
CA ASP A 358 -7.84 8.09 -2.06
C ASP A 358 -7.11 8.92 -0.99
N PRO A 359 -7.29 10.25 -0.97
CA PRO A 359 -6.62 11.13 -0.01
C PRO A 359 -7.03 10.90 1.45
N GLN A 360 -8.13 10.19 1.69
CA GLN A 360 -8.60 9.83 3.03
C GLN A 360 -8.04 8.49 3.52
N GLN A 361 -7.23 7.81 2.70
CA GLN A 361 -6.46 6.63 3.08
C GLN A 361 -5.00 6.99 3.39
N LEU A 362 -4.15 5.99 3.62
CA LEU A 362 -2.78 6.21 4.07
C LEU A 362 -2.00 7.18 3.17
N ALA A 363 -1.30 8.10 3.80
CA ALA A 363 -0.42 9.07 3.17
C ALA A 363 0.98 8.46 2.89
N PRO A 364 1.82 9.15 2.09
CA PRO A 364 3.22 8.77 1.95
C PRO A 364 3.92 8.82 3.32
N ILE A 365 4.88 7.92 3.52
CA ILE A 365 5.67 7.88 4.76
C ILE A 365 6.96 8.67 4.55
N ALA A 366 7.18 9.69 5.39
CA ALA A 366 8.43 10.40 5.51
C ALA A 366 8.96 10.27 6.96
N GLN A 367 10.27 10.15 7.13
CA GLN A 367 10.90 9.89 8.43
C GLN A 367 11.41 11.16 9.11
N ALA A 368 11.93 12.09 8.32
CA ALA A 368 12.36 13.37 8.83
C ALA A 368 11.16 14.27 9.17
N ALA A 369 11.30 15.05 10.24
CA ALA A 369 10.18 15.78 10.82
C ALA A 369 10.06 17.24 10.32
N SER A 370 10.91 17.68 9.38
CA SER A 370 10.87 19.07 8.93
C SER A 370 9.61 19.39 8.11
N PRO A 371 9.15 20.64 8.10
CA PRO A 371 7.99 21.07 7.32
C PRO A 371 8.15 20.83 5.82
N ASP A 372 9.36 21.00 5.26
CA ASP A 372 9.60 20.76 3.84
C ASP A 372 9.58 19.27 3.49
N VAL A 373 10.13 18.39 4.34
CA VAL A 373 10.01 16.93 4.17
C VAL A 373 8.54 16.52 4.24
N ASN A 374 7.82 16.96 5.25
CA ASN A 374 6.38 16.66 5.33
C ASN A 374 5.64 17.15 4.08
N THR A 375 5.93 18.37 3.61
CA THR A 375 5.26 18.94 2.44
C THR A 375 5.56 18.18 1.15
N TRP A 376 6.81 17.80 0.89
CA TRP A 376 7.23 17.28 -0.41
C TRP A 376 7.31 15.77 -0.49
N LEU A 377 7.56 15.10 0.62
CA LEU A 377 7.69 13.65 0.70
C LEU A 377 6.55 12.99 1.49
N GLY A 378 6.02 13.67 2.52
CA GLY A 378 4.94 13.16 3.38
C GLY A 378 3.52 13.47 2.89
N GLN A 379 3.35 14.42 1.96
CA GLN A 379 2.04 14.74 1.39
C GLN A 379 1.89 14.22 -0.03
N SER A 380 0.69 13.74 -0.36
CA SER A 380 0.36 13.21 -1.69
C SER A 380 0.01 14.33 -2.69
N PRO A 381 0.03 14.05 -4.02
CA PRO A 381 -0.42 14.99 -5.04
C PRO A 381 -1.89 15.41 -4.90
N PHE A 382 -2.72 14.69 -4.15
CA PHE A 382 -4.10 15.09 -3.88
C PHE A 382 -4.22 16.41 -3.13
N GLU A 383 -3.19 16.84 -2.38
CA GLU A 383 -3.16 18.17 -1.76
C GLU A 383 -3.25 19.32 -2.79
N TRP A 384 -2.81 19.06 -4.04
CA TRP A 384 -2.96 20.05 -5.11
C TRP A 384 -4.42 20.28 -5.55
N THR A 385 -5.34 19.34 -5.26
CA THR A 385 -6.75 19.45 -5.65
C THR A 385 -7.49 20.62 -4.97
N SER A 386 -6.92 21.20 -3.92
CA SER A 386 -7.40 22.43 -3.30
C SER A 386 -7.32 23.64 -4.24
N ARG A 387 -6.46 23.61 -5.27
CA ARG A 387 -6.34 24.68 -6.27
C ARG A 387 -7.59 24.74 -7.15
N SER A 388 -8.11 25.95 -7.36
CA SER A 388 -9.33 26.18 -8.17
C SER A 388 -9.22 25.63 -9.60
N SER A 389 -8.03 25.70 -10.20
CA SER A 389 -7.72 25.19 -11.54
C SER A 389 -7.87 23.67 -11.70
N LEU A 390 -7.85 22.91 -10.61
CA LEU A 390 -7.92 21.46 -10.60
C LEU A 390 -9.31 20.91 -10.21
N LYS A 391 -10.23 21.75 -9.76
CA LYS A 391 -11.59 21.32 -9.35
C LYS A 391 -12.32 20.54 -10.44
N ASN A 392 -12.33 21.07 -11.67
CA ASN A 392 -13.00 20.44 -12.81
C ASN A 392 -12.22 19.26 -13.40
N ALA A 393 -10.95 19.12 -13.04
CA ALA A 393 -10.09 18.01 -13.40
C ALA A 393 -10.05 16.92 -12.31
N THR A 394 -10.93 16.99 -11.32
CA THR A 394 -11.05 16.02 -10.23
C THR A 394 -12.42 15.35 -10.29
N CYS A 395 -12.44 14.03 -10.29
CA CYS A 395 -13.66 13.23 -10.25
C CYS A 395 -13.61 12.28 -9.04
N MET A 396 -14.58 12.40 -8.14
CA MET A 396 -14.78 11.45 -7.06
C MET A 396 -15.79 10.39 -7.49
N LEU A 397 -15.44 9.12 -7.28
CA LEU A 397 -16.37 8.00 -7.36
C LEU A 397 -17.19 7.97 -6.08
N ASP A 398 -18.51 8.10 -6.18
CA ASP A 398 -19.39 8.33 -5.03
C ASP A 398 -20.25 7.12 -4.66
N GLU A 399 -20.17 6.02 -5.40
CA GLU A 399 -20.94 4.81 -5.16
C GLU A 399 -20.05 3.61 -4.85
N GLN A 400 -20.34 2.92 -3.74
CA GLN A 400 -19.61 1.74 -3.30
C GLN A 400 -20.49 0.48 -3.25
N TRP A 401 -19.88 -0.71 -3.31
CA TRP A 401 -20.55 -2.04 -3.28
C TRP A 401 -19.93 -3.01 -2.29
N ARG A 402 -18.94 -2.57 -1.56
CA ARG A 402 -18.19 -3.41 -0.60
C ARG A 402 -18.95 -3.56 0.71
N MET A 403 -19.22 -2.43 1.33
CA MET A 403 -19.66 -2.33 2.72
C MET A 403 -21.17 -2.42 2.86
N ALA A 404 -21.65 -3.13 3.89
CA ALA A 404 -23.03 -3.05 4.33
C ALA A 404 -23.47 -1.58 4.58
N PRO A 405 -24.73 -1.23 4.39
CA PRO A 405 -25.19 0.15 4.52
C PRO A 405 -24.81 0.83 5.86
N PRO A 406 -24.92 0.21 7.05
CA PRO A 406 -24.51 0.84 8.30
C PRO A 406 -23.01 1.16 8.37
N ILE A 407 -22.16 0.27 7.84
CA ILE A 407 -20.70 0.49 7.78
C ILE A 407 -20.40 1.61 6.78
N SER A 408 -21.03 1.57 5.61
CA SER A 408 -20.88 2.60 4.58
C SER A 408 -21.27 3.98 5.09
N ASN A 409 -22.37 4.10 5.82
CA ASN A 409 -22.83 5.36 6.40
C ASN A 409 -21.83 5.90 7.44
N ALA A 410 -21.32 5.05 8.32
CA ALA A 410 -20.30 5.44 9.29
C ALA A 410 -19.02 5.97 8.60
N VAL A 411 -18.50 5.23 7.63
CA VAL A 411 -17.31 5.60 6.85
C VAL A 411 -17.57 6.88 6.03
N SER A 412 -18.73 7.00 5.39
CA SER A 412 -19.10 8.17 4.59
C SER A 412 -19.16 9.44 5.42
N ASN A 413 -19.82 9.39 6.58
CA ASN A 413 -19.97 10.54 7.46
C ASN A 413 -18.63 10.97 8.09
N LEU A 414 -17.82 10.01 8.50
CA LEU A 414 -16.54 10.30 9.16
C LEU A 414 -15.48 10.85 8.19
N PHE A 415 -15.40 10.32 6.96
CA PHE A 415 -14.24 10.54 6.10
C PHE A 415 -14.55 11.16 4.74
N TYR A 416 -15.80 11.08 4.26
CA TYR A 416 -16.16 11.50 2.90
C TYR A 416 -17.24 12.59 2.84
N GLY A 417 -17.55 13.24 3.97
CA GLY A 417 -18.53 14.32 4.04
C GLY A 417 -19.90 13.89 3.53
N SER A 418 -20.32 12.68 3.86
CA SER A 418 -21.61 12.06 3.47
C SER A 418 -21.83 11.90 1.96
N ARG A 419 -20.75 11.97 1.16
CA ARG A 419 -20.83 11.86 -0.31
C ARG A 419 -20.72 10.40 -0.82
N LEU A 420 -20.16 9.49 -0.04
CA LEU A 420 -20.04 8.08 -0.41
C LEU A 420 -21.36 7.38 -0.05
N ARG A 421 -21.95 6.69 -1.01
CA ARG A 421 -23.23 5.99 -0.84
C ARG A 421 -23.19 4.56 -1.38
N VAL A 422 -24.09 3.73 -0.91
CA VAL A 422 -24.30 2.41 -1.53
C VAL A 422 -24.92 2.62 -2.92
N ALA A 423 -24.47 1.88 -3.92
CA ALA A 423 -25.01 2.00 -5.27
C ALA A 423 -26.51 1.62 -5.32
N ASP A 424 -27.32 2.45 -5.97
CA ASP A 424 -28.78 2.27 -6.03
C ASP A 424 -29.24 0.88 -6.49
N PRO A 425 -28.66 0.25 -7.53
CA PRO A 425 -29.04 -1.11 -7.90
C PRO A 425 -28.87 -2.12 -6.78
N LEU A 426 -27.84 -1.95 -5.96
CA LEU A 426 -27.53 -2.87 -4.85
C LEU A 426 -28.46 -2.70 -3.65
N SER A 427 -28.96 -1.50 -3.42
CA SER A 427 -29.91 -1.25 -2.32
C SER A 427 -31.23 -2.00 -2.50
N ARG A 428 -31.48 -2.53 -3.70
CA ARG A 428 -32.66 -3.35 -4.07
C ARG A 428 -32.31 -4.81 -4.43
N ASP A 429 -31.02 -5.15 -4.47
CA ASP A 429 -30.55 -6.51 -4.76
C ASP A 429 -30.57 -7.35 -3.48
N GLU A 430 -31.56 -8.22 -3.36
CA GLU A 430 -31.73 -9.10 -2.19
C GLU A 430 -30.52 -10.02 -1.95
N VAL A 431 -29.87 -10.47 -3.01
CA VAL A 431 -28.69 -11.34 -2.90
C VAL A 431 -27.53 -10.57 -2.29
N TRP A 432 -27.29 -9.36 -2.78
CA TRP A 432 -26.26 -8.49 -2.24
C TRP A 432 -26.56 -8.09 -0.80
N ILE A 433 -27.81 -7.68 -0.50
CA ILE A 433 -28.23 -7.29 0.85
C ILE A 433 -28.02 -8.46 1.82
N ARG A 434 -28.48 -9.68 1.44
CA ARG A 434 -28.29 -10.89 2.25
C ARG A 434 -26.82 -11.21 2.47
N GLY A 435 -25.99 -11.06 1.42
CA GLY A 435 -24.53 -11.23 1.48
C GLY A 435 -23.82 -10.18 2.36
N ARG A 436 -24.47 -9.06 2.70
CA ARG A 436 -23.95 -7.98 3.56
C ARG A 436 -24.64 -7.92 4.94
N SER A 437 -25.63 -8.76 5.17
CA SER A 437 -26.30 -8.84 6.46
C SER A 437 -25.44 -9.57 7.48
N ALA A 438 -25.34 -9.02 8.68
CA ALA A 438 -24.69 -9.68 9.78
C ALA A 438 -25.63 -10.70 10.41
N MET A 439 -25.19 -11.95 10.50
CA MET A 439 -25.94 -13.01 11.21
C MET A 439 -25.70 -12.89 12.72
N PRO A 440 -26.64 -13.34 13.56
CA PRO A 440 -26.43 -13.39 15.00
C PRO A 440 -25.29 -14.36 15.34
N SER A 441 -24.66 -14.12 16.47
CA SER A 441 -23.68 -15.00 17.07
C SER A 441 -24.01 -15.20 18.56
N ARG A 442 -23.24 -16.01 19.27
CA ARG A 442 -23.51 -16.26 20.71
C ARG A 442 -23.24 -14.99 21.56
N LEU A 443 -22.31 -14.15 21.14
CA LEU A 443 -21.91 -12.92 21.83
C LEU A 443 -22.64 -11.69 21.28
N LEU A 444 -22.91 -11.66 19.97
CA LEU A 444 -23.39 -10.49 19.26
C LEU A 444 -24.69 -10.78 18.52
N GLY A 445 -25.58 -9.78 18.48
CA GLY A 445 -26.82 -9.82 17.67
C GLY A 445 -26.54 -9.69 16.16
N THR A 446 -27.49 -9.05 15.47
CA THR A 446 -27.45 -8.90 13.98
C THR A 446 -26.90 -7.57 13.49
N GLN A 447 -26.27 -6.79 14.36
CA GLN A 447 -25.74 -5.47 14.02
C GLN A 447 -24.51 -5.60 13.10
N ASN A 448 -24.46 -4.77 12.06
CA ASN A 448 -23.31 -4.67 11.17
C ASN A 448 -22.13 -3.88 11.81
N VAL A 449 -22.41 -2.95 12.71
CA VAL A 449 -21.42 -2.19 13.47
C VAL A 449 -21.62 -2.45 14.94
N VAL A 450 -20.59 -2.91 15.63
CA VAL A 450 -20.60 -3.26 17.05
C VAL A 450 -19.39 -2.63 17.74
N LEU A 451 -19.63 -1.98 18.87
CA LEU A 451 -18.58 -1.47 19.74
C LEU A 451 -18.51 -2.34 20.99
N VAL A 452 -17.34 -2.92 21.24
CA VAL A 452 -17.10 -3.81 22.38
C VAL A 452 -16.17 -3.11 23.36
N ASP A 453 -16.68 -2.79 24.55
CA ASP A 453 -15.87 -2.21 25.62
C ASP A 453 -15.02 -3.31 26.29
N ALA A 454 -13.70 -3.20 26.17
CA ALA A 454 -12.77 -4.11 26.79
C ALA A 454 -12.64 -3.87 28.31
N CYS A 455 -13.23 -2.78 28.84
CA CYS A 455 -13.13 -2.38 30.25
C CYS A 455 -11.68 -2.27 30.75
N ALA A 456 -10.73 -2.08 29.85
CA ALA A 456 -9.29 -2.12 30.11
C ALA A 456 -8.56 -0.96 29.42
N GLY A 457 -7.32 -0.70 29.85
CA GLY A 457 -6.43 0.30 29.25
C GLY A 457 -5.22 -0.33 28.62
N ALA A 458 -4.62 0.39 27.67
CA ALA A 458 -3.37 0.03 27.07
C ALA A 458 -2.19 0.18 28.04
N ARG A 459 -1.19 -0.67 27.88
CA ARG A 459 0.12 -0.52 28.51
C ARG A 459 1.22 -0.43 27.43
N ALA A 460 2.33 0.21 27.76
CA ALA A 460 3.49 0.19 26.89
C ALA A 460 4.02 -1.24 26.77
N ALA A 461 4.31 -1.67 25.56
CA ALA A 461 4.82 -3.02 25.33
C ALA A 461 6.29 -3.13 25.76
N ALA A 462 6.65 -4.23 26.40
CA ALA A 462 8.01 -4.44 26.91
C ALA A 462 9.03 -4.74 25.79
N ARG A 463 8.65 -5.54 24.79
CA ARG A 463 9.55 -6.01 23.70
C ARG A 463 9.41 -5.21 22.41
N PHE A 464 8.24 -4.63 22.14
CA PHE A 464 7.95 -3.91 20.91
C PHE A 464 7.56 -2.48 21.23
N ARG A 465 8.03 -1.55 20.41
CA ARG A 465 7.57 -0.16 20.56
C ARG A 465 6.07 -0.06 20.25
N GLY A 466 5.33 0.65 21.10
CA GLY A 466 3.90 0.83 21.02
C GLY A 466 3.15 0.33 22.24
N TYR A 467 1.90 0.03 22.05
CA TYR A 467 0.98 -0.33 23.11
C TYR A 467 0.39 -1.72 22.89
N GLU A 468 0.02 -2.37 24.00
CA GLU A 468 -0.70 -3.63 24.02
C GLU A 468 -1.78 -3.61 25.10
N CYS A 469 -2.84 -4.40 24.91
CA CYS A 469 -3.93 -4.61 25.83
C CYS A 469 -4.29 -6.09 25.85
N GLU A 470 -4.02 -6.76 26.94
CA GLU A 470 -4.23 -8.20 27.11
C GLU A 470 -5.69 -8.58 27.05
N GLU A 471 -6.51 -7.85 27.80
CA GLU A 471 -7.96 -8.10 27.86
C GLU A 471 -8.59 -7.97 26.46
N SER A 472 -8.22 -6.94 25.72
CA SER A 472 -8.70 -6.77 24.34
C SER A 472 -8.30 -7.95 23.44
N ALA A 473 -7.09 -8.48 23.57
CA ALA A 473 -6.63 -9.62 22.78
C ALA A 473 -7.41 -10.90 23.10
N LEU A 474 -7.72 -11.14 24.37
CA LEU A 474 -8.57 -12.26 24.80
C LEU A 474 -9.98 -12.15 24.22
N LEU A 475 -10.61 -10.97 24.32
CA LEU A 475 -11.92 -10.73 23.74
C LEU A 475 -11.95 -10.92 22.22
N VAL A 476 -10.88 -10.47 21.53
CA VAL A 476 -10.71 -10.69 20.08
C VAL A 476 -10.67 -12.18 19.76
N ALA A 477 -9.92 -13.00 20.50
CA ALA A 477 -9.87 -14.44 20.29
C ALA A 477 -11.25 -15.10 20.48
N ALA A 478 -11.98 -14.73 21.54
CA ALA A 478 -13.34 -15.21 21.78
C ALA A 478 -14.30 -14.81 20.66
N LEU A 479 -14.22 -13.57 20.16
CA LEU A 479 -15.03 -13.09 19.03
C LEU A 479 -14.73 -13.86 17.74
N VAL A 480 -13.49 -14.21 17.48
CA VAL A 480 -13.12 -15.04 16.31
C VAL A 480 -13.74 -16.42 16.44
N VAL A 481 -13.60 -17.10 17.60
CA VAL A 481 -14.21 -18.41 17.85
C VAL A 481 -15.74 -18.34 17.70
N ASP A 482 -16.37 -17.34 18.29
CA ASP A 482 -17.82 -17.13 18.22
C ASP A 482 -18.32 -17.05 16.78
N HIS A 483 -17.65 -16.25 15.93
CA HIS A 483 -18.04 -16.10 14.52
C HIS A 483 -17.78 -17.37 13.71
N VAL A 484 -16.66 -18.06 13.94
CA VAL A 484 -16.39 -19.33 13.26
C VAL A 484 -17.48 -20.35 13.53
N LEU A 485 -17.89 -20.48 14.77
CA LEU A 485 -18.92 -21.45 15.16
C LEU A 485 -20.32 -21.01 14.70
N SER A 486 -20.67 -19.74 14.89
CA SER A 486 -22.01 -19.23 14.62
C SER A 486 -22.29 -19.04 13.13
N TRP A 487 -21.27 -18.68 12.32
CA TRP A 487 -21.41 -18.44 10.88
C TRP A 487 -20.94 -19.63 10.04
N SER A 488 -20.52 -20.73 10.66
CA SER A 488 -19.98 -21.92 9.99
C SER A 488 -18.86 -21.59 9.00
N ILE A 489 -17.93 -20.73 9.43
CA ILE A 489 -16.83 -20.25 8.59
C ILE A 489 -15.85 -21.40 8.27
N ALA A 490 -15.65 -21.67 6.99
CA ALA A 490 -14.78 -22.75 6.53
C ALA A 490 -13.30 -22.35 6.52
N ASP A 491 -12.97 -21.12 6.10
CA ASP A 491 -11.62 -20.55 6.17
C ASP A 491 -11.65 -19.21 6.89
N VAL A 492 -11.09 -19.20 8.09
CA VAL A 492 -11.04 -18.01 8.95
C VAL A 492 -10.35 -16.85 8.25
N ARG A 493 -9.28 -17.13 7.48
CA ARG A 493 -8.45 -16.11 6.82
C ARG A 493 -9.17 -15.42 5.66
N GLU A 494 -10.12 -16.10 5.03
CA GLU A 494 -10.91 -15.52 3.93
C GLU A 494 -12.06 -14.68 4.43
N ASP A 495 -12.61 -14.99 5.62
CA ASP A 495 -13.80 -14.33 6.15
C ASP A 495 -13.51 -13.29 7.24
N ILE A 496 -12.46 -13.48 8.04
CA ILE A 496 -12.15 -12.65 9.22
C ILE A 496 -10.75 -12.01 9.09
N ILE A 497 -10.65 -10.75 9.45
CA ILE A 497 -9.38 -10.09 9.70
C ILE A 497 -9.45 -9.27 10.99
N VAL A 498 -8.40 -9.38 11.79
CA VAL A 498 -8.20 -8.56 12.99
C VAL A 498 -7.15 -7.51 12.66
N LEU A 499 -7.49 -6.24 12.85
CA LEU A 499 -6.65 -5.11 12.50
C LEU A 499 -6.28 -4.31 13.74
N THR A 500 -5.01 -4.02 13.90
CA THR A 500 -4.52 -3.16 14.96
C THR A 500 -3.43 -2.22 14.45
N PRO A 501 -3.27 -1.00 15.02
CA PRO A 501 -2.18 -0.09 14.69
C PRO A 501 -0.80 -0.63 15.11
N TYR A 502 -0.77 -1.40 16.20
CA TYR A 502 0.47 -1.76 16.90
C TYR A 502 0.89 -3.21 16.67
N ARG A 503 2.18 -3.40 16.32
CA ARG A 503 2.76 -4.74 16.17
C ARG A 503 2.80 -5.53 17.48
N ALA A 504 2.95 -4.84 18.61
CA ALA A 504 2.88 -5.46 19.93
C ALA A 504 1.52 -6.14 20.14
N GLN A 505 0.45 -5.40 19.89
CA GLN A 505 -0.91 -5.93 20.00
C GLN A 505 -1.18 -7.04 18.99
N ARG A 506 -0.72 -6.89 17.75
CA ARG A 506 -0.85 -7.95 16.75
C ARG A 506 -0.27 -9.27 17.25
N ARG A 507 0.96 -9.25 17.78
CA ARG A 507 1.60 -10.47 18.33
C ARG A 507 0.87 -11.01 19.55
N ARG A 508 0.34 -10.14 20.39
CA ARG A 508 -0.50 -10.56 21.51
C ARG A 508 -1.74 -11.28 21.02
N ILE A 509 -2.45 -10.70 20.05
CA ILE A 509 -3.62 -11.33 19.41
C ILE A 509 -3.23 -12.65 18.74
N GLU A 510 -2.11 -12.73 18.02
CA GLU A 510 -1.61 -13.97 17.40
C GLU A 510 -1.40 -15.07 18.43
N ALA A 511 -0.85 -14.73 19.59
CA ALA A 511 -0.68 -15.68 20.69
C ALA A 511 -2.04 -16.21 21.19
N GLU A 512 -3.00 -15.33 21.45
CA GLU A 512 -4.35 -15.72 21.91
C GLU A 512 -5.11 -16.54 20.85
N LEU A 513 -5.02 -16.16 19.57
CA LEU A 513 -5.59 -16.94 18.46
C LEU A 513 -5.00 -18.37 18.40
N THR A 514 -3.71 -18.50 18.63
CA THR A 514 -3.04 -19.81 18.65
C THR A 514 -3.59 -20.69 19.78
N THR A 515 -3.90 -20.11 20.95
CA THR A 515 -4.46 -20.89 22.07
C THR A 515 -5.79 -21.53 21.74
N VAL A 516 -6.58 -20.93 20.86
CA VAL A 516 -7.90 -21.46 20.43
C VAL A 516 -7.84 -22.18 19.07
N ASN A 517 -6.65 -22.50 18.56
CA ASN A 517 -6.38 -23.12 17.25
C ASN A 517 -6.89 -22.27 16.05
N ALA A 518 -7.04 -20.96 16.22
CA ALA A 518 -7.30 -20.06 15.09
C ALA A 518 -5.98 -19.71 14.39
N PRO A 519 -6.01 -19.45 13.05
CA PRO A 519 -4.79 -19.06 12.33
C PRO A 519 -4.23 -17.72 12.83
N ALA A 520 -3.00 -17.69 13.30
CA ALA A 520 -2.32 -16.45 13.74
C ALA A 520 -2.32 -15.37 12.65
N SER A 521 -2.23 -15.77 11.37
CA SER A 521 -2.29 -14.87 10.21
C SER A 521 -3.61 -14.11 10.03
N THR A 522 -4.64 -14.42 10.83
CA THR A 522 -5.89 -13.64 10.91
C THR A 522 -5.63 -12.23 11.47
N ALA A 523 -4.59 -12.07 12.32
CA ALA A 523 -4.20 -10.77 12.85
C ALA A 523 -3.20 -10.05 11.92
N SER A 524 -3.43 -8.77 11.68
CA SER A 524 -2.58 -7.93 10.83
C SER A 524 -2.48 -6.49 11.36
N THR A 525 -1.46 -5.77 10.93
CA THR A 525 -1.48 -4.31 11.10
C THR A 525 -2.29 -3.67 9.98
N VAL A 526 -2.88 -2.49 10.27
CA VAL A 526 -3.74 -1.79 9.29
C VAL A 526 -3.00 -1.49 7.99
N HIS A 527 -1.74 -1.07 8.05
CA HIS A 527 -0.91 -0.78 6.88
C HIS A 527 -0.79 -1.99 5.93
N ARG A 528 -0.66 -3.19 6.48
CA ARG A 528 -0.54 -4.43 5.71
C ARG A 528 -1.85 -4.92 5.11
N ALA A 529 -2.97 -4.54 5.71
CA ALA A 529 -4.30 -4.91 5.24
C ALA A 529 -4.81 -4.02 4.09
N GLN A 530 -4.01 -3.07 3.63
CA GLN A 530 -4.39 -2.22 2.51
C GLN A 530 -4.60 -3.06 1.25
N GLY A 531 -5.70 -2.80 0.53
CA GLY A 531 -6.11 -3.60 -0.64
C GLY A 531 -6.86 -4.90 -0.32
N SER A 532 -6.87 -5.38 0.94
CA SER A 532 -7.66 -6.54 1.35
C SER A 532 -9.07 -6.14 1.84
N GLU A 533 -9.99 -7.08 1.83
CA GLU A 533 -11.33 -6.93 2.39
C GLU A 533 -11.84 -8.27 2.93
N ARG A 534 -12.65 -8.25 3.99
CA ARG A 534 -13.20 -9.45 4.63
C ARG A 534 -14.65 -9.23 5.03
N ARG A 535 -15.38 -10.31 5.19
CA ARG A 535 -16.75 -10.25 5.68
C ARG A 535 -16.83 -9.65 7.08
N ILE A 536 -15.89 -10.01 7.95
CA ILE A 536 -15.82 -9.56 9.34
C ILE A 536 -14.46 -8.89 9.58
N VAL A 537 -14.51 -7.68 10.09
CA VAL A 537 -13.32 -6.94 10.55
C VAL A 537 -13.46 -6.68 12.04
N ILE A 538 -12.44 -7.04 12.80
CA ILE A 538 -12.29 -6.65 14.19
C ILE A 538 -11.16 -5.63 14.25
N PHE A 539 -11.46 -4.39 14.62
CA PHE A 539 -10.47 -3.33 14.76
C PHE A 539 -10.17 -3.07 16.23
N ASP A 540 -8.92 -3.23 16.60
CA ASP A 540 -8.40 -3.02 17.94
C ASP A 540 -7.42 -1.84 17.96
N PRO A 541 -7.88 -0.61 18.30
CA PRO A 541 -7.05 0.60 18.33
C PRO A 541 -6.04 0.61 19.48
N VAL A 542 -6.24 -0.16 20.55
CA VAL A 542 -5.43 -0.34 21.76
C VAL A 542 -5.26 0.92 22.60
N CYS A 543 -4.69 1.98 22.02
CA CYS A 543 -4.47 3.27 22.70
C CYS A 543 -5.11 4.39 21.86
N PRO A 544 -6.43 4.62 22.03
CA PRO A 544 -7.18 5.57 21.21
C PRO A 544 -6.76 7.03 21.40
N THR A 545 -6.08 7.36 22.49
CA THR A 545 -5.60 8.72 22.78
C THR A 545 -4.17 9.01 22.29
N ALA A 546 -3.47 8.00 21.75
CA ALA A 546 -2.14 8.20 21.22
C ALA A 546 -2.20 8.97 19.89
N ASP A 547 -1.31 9.94 19.68
CA ASP A 547 -1.22 10.73 18.43
C ASP A 547 -1.20 9.87 17.17
N PHE A 548 -0.58 8.70 17.22
CA PHE A 548 -0.52 7.75 16.13
C PHE A 548 -1.90 7.20 15.71
N VAL A 549 -2.90 7.26 16.61
CA VAL A 549 -4.27 6.79 16.34
C VAL A 549 -5.24 7.96 16.24
N ALA A 550 -5.08 8.97 17.09
CA ALA A 550 -6.00 10.10 17.22
C ALA A 550 -5.68 11.26 16.24
N GLY A 551 -4.44 11.35 15.75
CA GLY A 551 -4.02 12.39 14.82
C GLY A 551 -4.59 12.20 13.40
N GLU A 552 -4.24 13.09 12.48
CA GLU A 552 -4.74 13.06 11.09
C GLU A 552 -4.38 11.75 10.37
N GLU A 553 -3.13 11.29 10.53
CA GLU A 553 -2.71 9.99 9.98
C GLU A 553 -3.44 8.83 10.65
N GLY A 554 -3.71 8.93 11.95
CA GLY A 554 -4.50 7.95 12.69
C GLY A 554 -5.93 7.86 12.18
N MET A 555 -6.55 8.98 11.84
CA MET A 555 -7.88 9.00 11.22
C MET A 555 -7.87 8.31 9.84
N ARG A 556 -6.84 8.50 9.03
CA ARG A 556 -6.66 7.78 7.75
C ARG A 556 -6.51 6.26 7.98
N LEU A 557 -5.78 5.88 9.03
CA LEU A 557 -5.61 4.48 9.44
C LEU A 557 -6.95 3.86 9.88
N VAL A 558 -7.74 4.59 10.68
CA VAL A 558 -9.10 4.16 11.08
C VAL A 558 -10.01 3.99 9.86
N ASN A 559 -9.96 4.93 8.89
CA ASN A 559 -10.70 4.80 7.64
C ASN A 559 -10.33 3.51 6.88
N VAL A 560 -9.03 3.24 6.75
CA VAL A 560 -8.58 1.98 6.12
C VAL A 560 -9.13 0.77 6.87
N ALA A 561 -9.05 0.74 8.20
CA ALA A 561 -9.53 -0.38 8.99
C ALA A 561 -11.05 -0.61 8.82
N PHE A 562 -11.85 0.43 8.99
CA PHE A 562 -13.31 0.33 8.91
C PHE A 562 -13.79 -0.09 7.52
N SER A 563 -13.17 0.47 6.49
CA SER A 563 -13.55 0.22 5.10
C SER A 563 -13.12 -1.16 4.55
N ARG A 564 -12.43 -1.99 5.34
CA ARG A 564 -12.15 -3.40 4.99
C ARG A 564 -13.35 -4.30 5.23
N ALA A 565 -14.31 -3.89 6.06
CA ALA A 565 -15.46 -4.69 6.44
C ALA A 565 -16.53 -4.72 5.35
N GLN A 566 -17.00 -5.93 5.03
CA GLN A 566 -18.13 -6.13 4.12
C GLN A 566 -19.46 -6.26 4.88
N CYS A 567 -19.51 -7.11 5.89
CA CYS A 567 -20.75 -7.48 6.61
C CYS A 567 -20.75 -6.97 8.04
N ARG A 568 -19.64 -7.14 8.76
CA ARG A 568 -19.57 -6.77 10.17
C ARG A 568 -18.26 -6.06 10.49
N LEU A 569 -18.38 -4.90 11.13
CA LEU A 569 -17.30 -4.14 11.73
C LEU A 569 -17.45 -4.21 13.26
N ILE A 570 -16.48 -4.78 13.94
CA ILE A 570 -16.39 -4.82 15.39
C ILE A 570 -15.23 -3.91 15.79
N VAL A 571 -15.46 -2.96 16.68
CA VAL A 571 -14.44 -2.04 17.18
C VAL A 571 -14.27 -2.25 18.66
N MET A 572 -13.04 -2.59 19.05
CA MET A 572 -12.68 -2.71 20.46
C MET A 572 -12.48 -1.32 21.05
N LEU A 573 -13.07 -1.06 22.20
CA LEU A 573 -12.94 0.18 22.93
C LEU A 573 -12.07 -0.04 24.17
N GLN A 574 -11.02 0.76 24.30
CA GLN A 574 -10.16 0.82 25.48
C GLN A 574 -10.32 2.16 26.18
N ARG A 575 -9.87 2.27 27.41
CA ARG A 575 -9.97 3.50 28.23
C ARG A 575 -9.53 4.74 27.45
N GLY A 576 -10.34 5.78 27.45
CA GLY A 576 -10.10 7.04 26.75
C GLY A 576 -10.65 7.09 25.32
N TRP A 577 -11.39 6.08 24.89
CA TRP A 577 -12.01 6.03 23.55
C TRP A 577 -12.95 7.23 23.29
N GLU A 578 -13.55 7.81 24.32
CA GLU A 578 -14.48 8.94 24.24
C GLU A 578 -13.81 10.18 23.64
N GLN A 579 -12.49 10.30 23.82
CA GLN A 579 -11.68 11.40 23.30
C GLN A 579 -11.34 11.24 21.81
N HIS A 580 -11.50 10.03 21.26
CA HIS A 580 -11.18 9.76 19.85
C HIS A 580 -12.36 10.13 18.93
N PRO A 581 -12.17 11.03 17.93
CA PRO A 581 -13.28 11.57 17.14
C PRO A 581 -14.14 10.49 16.46
N ALA A 582 -13.52 9.49 15.82
CA ALA A 582 -14.26 8.44 15.13
C ALA A 582 -14.98 7.49 16.09
N LEU A 583 -14.36 7.12 17.22
CA LEU A 583 -14.97 6.18 18.17
C LEU A 583 -16.13 6.84 18.91
N SER A 584 -15.96 8.09 19.34
CA SER A 584 -17.02 8.86 19.99
C SER A 584 -18.20 9.12 19.02
N PHE A 585 -17.92 9.36 17.73
CA PHE A 585 -18.96 9.48 16.71
C PHE A 585 -19.76 8.18 16.56
N LEU A 586 -19.08 7.01 16.46
CA LEU A 586 -19.74 5.71 16.35
C LEU A 586 -20.57 5.39 17.58
N ALA A 587 -20.09 5.68 18.78
CA ALA A 587 -20.76 5.37 20.04
C ALA A 587 -22.10 6.12 20.21
N LYS A 588 -22.28 7.25 19.55
CA LYS A 588 -23.57 7.97 19.52
C LYS A 588 -24.65 7.21 18.73
N GLN A 589 -24.26 6.39 17.76
CA GLN A 589 -25.17 5.63 16.90
C GLN A 589 -25.25 4.15 17.30
N HIS A 590 -24.18 3.62 17.87
CA HIS A 590 -23.99 2.24 18.26
C HIS A 590 -23.50 2.20 19.71
N PRO A 591 -24.40 2.07 20.71
CA PRO A 591 -23.99 2.05 22.11
C PRO A 591 -22.95 0.96 22.38
N PRO A 592 -21.87 1.26 23.10
CA PRO A 592 -20.90 0.27 23.52
C PRO A 592 -21.54 -0.83 24.38
N MET A 593 -21.05 -2.05 24.19
CA MET A 593 -21.49 -3.19 24.98
C MET A 593 -20.33 -3.89 25.68
N VAL A 594 -20.60 -4.43 26.86
CA VAL A 594 -19.68 -5.32 27.57
C VAL A 594 -20.12 -6.74 27.30
N LEU A 595 -19.18 -7.61 26.93
CA LEU A 595 -19.48 -9.01 26.66
C LEU A 595 -19.69 -9.79 27.98
N ASN A 596 -20.59 -10.77 27.94
CA ASN A 596 -20.80 -11.66 29.08
C ASN A 596 -19.56 -12.51 29.32
N ARG A 597 -18.92 -12.39 30.48
CA ARG A 597 -17.66 -12.99 30.83
C ARG A 597 -17.70 -14.52 30.78
N ASP A 598 -18.73 -15.13 31.34
CA ASP A 598 -18.87 -16.59 31.37
C ASP A 598 -18.89 -17.17 29.95
N ARG A 599 -19.59 -16.50 29.02
CA ARG A 599 -19.60 -16.90 27.60
C ARG A 599 -18.28 -16.69 26.91
N VAL A 600 -17.57 -15.63 27.24
CA VAL A 600 -16.21 -15.38 26.71
C VAL A 600 -15.28 -16.49 27.17
N ASP A 601 -15.29 -16.85 28.44
CA ASP A 601 -14.42 -17.88 29.01
C ASP A 601 -14.78 -19.27 28.44
N GLU A 602 -16.06 -19.60 28.22
CA GLU A 602 -16.51 -20.80 27.51
C GLU A 602 -15.92 -20.90 26.10
N LEU A 603 -15.95 -19.78 25.34
CA LEU A 603 -15.44 -19.73 23.98
C LEU A 603 -13.91 -19.88 23.94
N LEU A 604 -13.19 -19.28 24.89
CA LEU A 604 -11.72 -19.39 24.98
C LEU A 604 -11.27 -20.83 25.30
N LEU A 605 -12.10 -21.60 25.99
CA LEU A 605 -11.87 -23.05 26.21
C LEU A 605 -12.15 -23.89 24.95
N THR A 606 -12.89 -23.35 24.00
CA THR A 606 -13.25 -24.06 22.77
C THR A 606 -12.08 -24.04 21.79
N LYS A 607 -11.59 -25.20 21.37
CA LYS A 607 -10.57 -25.32 20.33
C LYS A 607 -11.24 -25.45 18.96
N LEU A 608 -10.91 -24.57 18.05
CA LEU A 608 -11.37 -24.69 16.66
C LEU A 608 -10.74 -25.92 16.01
N PRO A 609 -11.45 -26.60 15.08
CA PRO A 609 -10.84 -27.67 14.28
C PRO A 609 -9.66 -27.05 13.51
N GLY A 610 -8.50 -27.72 13.56
CA GLY A 610 -7.30 -27.27 12.87
C GLY A 610 -7.56 -27.03 11.37
N PRO A 611 -6.75 -26.21 10.70
CA PRO A 611 -6.93 -25.91 9.28
C PRO A 611 -6.95 -27.23 8.49
N ARG A 612 -8.01 -27.44 7.70
CA ARG A 612 -8.06 -28.59 6.79
C ARG A 612 -6.86 -28.47 5.84
N PRO A 613 -6.09 -29.56 5.62
CA PRO A 613 -5.03 -29.50 4.62
C PRO A 613 -5.63 -29.04 3.30
N THR A 614 -5.06 -27.98 2.73
CA THR A 614 -5.42 -27.54 1.39
C THR A 614 -5.19 -28.71 0.43
N ARG A 615 -6.27 -29.20 -0.20
CA ARG A 615 -6.11 -30.17 -1.29
C ARG A 615 -5.15 -29.53 -2.30
N PRO A 616 -4.09 -30.25 -2.71
CA PRO A 616 -3.27 -29.78 -3.82
C PRO A 616 -4.18 -29.62 -5.06
N ALA A 617 -4.12 -28.41 -5.64
CA ALA A 617 -4.83 -28.09 -6.87
C ALA A 617 -4.15 -28.75 -8.07
#